data_76127b4c45d74a633b49e60a39dc0886
#
_entry.id   76127b4c45d74a633b49e60a39dc0886
#
_cell.length_a   1.000
_cell.length_b   1.000
_cell.length_c   1.000
_cell.angle_alpha   90.00
_cell.angle_beta   90.00
_cell.angle_gamma   90.00
#
_symmetry.space_group_name_H-M   'P 1'
#
loop_
_entity.id
_entity.type
_entity.pdbx_description
1 polymer ?
#
loop_
_entity_poly.entity_id
_entity_poly.type
_entity_poly.pdbx_seq_one_letter_code
_entity_poly.pdbx_strand_id
1 'polypeptide(L)'
;KDLSNITNNETNEENFKNQTLVRKINKEKYDLEGLMTETMNVNAAGQFPSGFKSGSFYKSRQHPVGLETTIFGVSDALGYSGIDWDTDIKPFVDPSRVGVFSGPAIGQLDSLGMGGLMQSRLKGKRASSKHLSMSLLEMSADFINAYILGSVGVTGANAGACATFLYNLDLLVNGIKENRLDIGIAGSAESPITAEVTDGFVAVSYTHLTLPTSHC
;
A
#
# COMPACT_ATOMS: atom_id res chain seq x y z
N LYS A 1 -17.98 23.25 -8.48
CA LYS A 1 -18.14 24.22 -7.37
C LYS A 1 -16.86 25.02 -7.28
N ASP A 2 -17.01 26.33 -7.33
CA ASP A 2 -15.99 27.31 -7.51
C ASP A 2 -14.98 27.32 -6.36
N LEU A 3 -13.72 27.05 -6.66
CA LEU A 3 -12.60 27.05 -5.71
C LEU A 3 -12.03 28.47 -5.49
N SER A 4 -12.68 29.51 -6.08
CA SER A 4 -12.21 30.90 -6.02
C SER A 4 -12.32 31.55 -4.64
N ASN A 5 -12.93 30.88 -3.66
CA ASN A 5 -13.11 31.37 -2.30
C ASN A 5 -12.07 30.87 -1.28
N ILE A 6 -10.94 30.34 -1.73
CA ILE A 6 -9.80 30.12 -0.86
C ILE A 6 -9.10 31.48 -0.70
N THR A 7 -9.48 32.21 0.32
CA THR A 7 -8.77 33.46 0.69
C THR A 7 -7.33 33.13 1.03
N ASN A 8 -6.42 33.58 0.18
CA ASN A 8 -5.02 33.73 0.54
C ASN A 8 -4.97 34.80 1.64
N ASN A 9 -4.82 34.37 2.89
CA ASN A 9 -4.42 35.30 3.94
C ASN A 9 -3.00 35.75 3.63
N GLU A 10 -2.82 37.05 3.62
CA GLU A 10 -1.58 37.76 3.36
C GLU A 10 -0.40 37.07 4.03
N THR A 11 0.52 36.63 3.22
CA THR A 11 1.82 36.16 3.67
C THR A 11 2.67 37.38 3.97
N ASN A 12 2.90 37.68 5.23
CA ASN A 12 3.96 38.60 5.59
C ASN A 12 5.28 38.03 5.05
N GLU A 13 6.04 38.83 4.33
CA GLU A 13 7.32 38.47 3.69
C GLU A 13 8.36 37.90 4.68
N GLU A 14 8.21 38.16 5.98
CA GLU A 14 9.07 37.58 7.02
C GLU A 14 8.87 36.07 7.25
N ASN A 15 7.73 35.50 6.86
CA ASN A 15 7.44 34.07 7.02
C ASN A 15 8.01 33.22 5.89
N PHE A 16 8.53 33.82 4.84
CA PHE A 16 9.16 33.09 3.72
C PHE A 16 10.45 32.38 4.10
N LYS A 17 11.10 32.78 5.18
CA LYS A 17 12.35 32.16 5.64
C LYS A 17 12.17 30.80 6.30
N ASN A 18 10.97 30.43 6.68
CA ASN A 18 10.65 29.14 7.35
C ASN A 18 9.66 28.27 6.57
N GLN A 19 9.62 28.35 5.28
CA GLN A 19 8.97 27.48 4.30
C GLN A 19 7.94 26.47 4.84
N THR A 20 6.95 26.90 5.59
CA THR A 20 5.81 26.03 5.92
C THR A 20 4.55 26.74 5.47
N LEU A 21 4.06 26.37 4.29
CA LEU A 21 2.79 26.84 3.79
C LEU A 21 1.67 26.21 4.62
N VAL A 22 1.21 26.91 5.65
CA VAL A 22 0.07 26.46 6.46
C VAL A 22 -1.20 27.03 5.84
N ARG A 23 -1.95 26.23 5.12
CA ARG A 23 -3.33 26.59 4.74
C ARG A 23 -4.23 26.42 5.95
N LYS A 24 -4.72 27.52 6.50
CA LYS A 24 -5.84 27.50 7.44
C LYS A 24 -7.13 27.32 6.67
N ILE A 25 -7.77 26.17 6.80
CA ILE A 25 -9.14 25.95 6.35
C ILE A 25 -10.07 26.45 7.44
N ASN A 26 -10.91 27.43 7.14
CA ASN A 26 -11.91 27.92 8.08
C ASN A 26 -13.02 26.87 8.22
N LYS A 27 -13.05 26.17 9.36
CA LYS A 27 -14.03 25.12 9.66
C LYS A 27 -15.49 25.58 9.60
N GLU A 28 -15.75 26.86 9.88
CA GLU A 28 -17.12 27.41 9.85
C GLU A 28 -17.71 27.51 8.44
N LYS A 29 -16.89 27.48 7.41
CA LYS A 29 -17.30 27.61 6.02
C LYS A 29 -17.54 26.28 5.30
N TYR A 30 -17.02 25.19 5.84
CA TYR A 30 -17.15 23.86 5.28
C TYR A 30 -17.58 22.89 6.37
N ASP A 31 -18.82 22.43 6.29
CA ASP A 31 -19.31 21.33 7.08
C ASP A 31 -18.65 20.05 6.55
N LEU A 32 -17.46 19.75 7.11
CA LEU A 32 -16.70 18.56 6.76
C LEU A 32 -17.29 17.29 7.39
N GLU A 33 -18.23 17.42 8.33
CA GLU A 33 -18.95 16.29 8.91
C GLU A 33 -20.11 15.84 8.01
N GLY A 34 -20.65 16.73 7.17
CA GLY A 34 -21.68 16.39 6.16
C GLY A 34 -21.13 15.72 4.90
N LEU A 35 -19.82 15.62 4.78
CA LEU A 35 -19.18 14.88 3.73
C LEU A 35 -19.07 13.41 4.13
N MET A 36 -20.05 12.59 3.73
CA MET A 36 -19.86 11.15 3.56
C MET A 36 -20.26 10.23 4.73
N THR A 37 -21.52 10.15 4.99
CA THR A 37 -22.11 8.90 5.46
C THR A 37 -23.06 8.35 4.40
N GLU A 38 -22.54 7.87 3.30
CA GLU A 38 -23.31 7.00 2.43
C GLU A 38 -23.30 5.60 3.02
N THR A 39 -24.48 5.04 3.24
CA THR A 39 -24.64 3.67 3.66
C THR A 39 -24.33 2.79 2.46
N MET A 40 -23.21 2.10 2.47
CA MET A 40 -22.88 1.17 1.41
C MET A 40 -23.72 -0.10 1.48
N ASN A 41 -24.17 -0.58 0.34
CA ASN A 41 -24.88 -1.86 0.25
C ASN A 41 -23.93 -3.06 0.48
N VAL A 42 -22.62 -2.86 0.33
CA VAL A 42 -21.60 -3.88 0.58
C VAL A 42 -21.08 -3.71 2.00
N ASN A 43 -21.30 -4.70 2.83
CA ASN A 43 -20.96 -4.69 4.26
C ASN A 43 -20.07 -5.87 4.67
N ALA A 44 -19.52 -6.61 3.72
CA ALA A 44 -18.65 -7.75 3.98
C ALA A 44 -17.31 -7.58 3.24
N ALA A 45 -16.22 -7.92 3.92
CA ALA A 45 -14.87 -7.93 3.39
C ALA A 45 -14.11 -9.15 3.89
N GLY A 46 -13.08 -9.55 3.15
CA GLY A 46 -12.15 -10.59 3.60
C GLY A 46 -11.49 -10.21 4.92
N GLN A 47 -11.32 -11.17 5.79
CA GLN A 47 -10.68 -11.01 7.09
C GLN A 47 -9.44 -11.89 7.16
N PHE A 48 -8.43 -11.47 7.92
CA PHE A 48 -7.33 -12.35 8.25
C PHE A 48 -7.81 -13.52 9.12
N PRO A 49 -7.16 -14.69 9.03
CA PRO A 49 -7.42 -15.79 9.96
C PRO A 49 -7.28 -15.33 11.40
N SER A 50 -8.15 -15.87 12.27
CA SER A 50 -8.10 -15.55 13.69
C SER A 50 -6.74 -15.94 14.28
N GLY A 51 -6.11 -14.99 14.97
CA GLY A 51 -4.79 -15.20 15.57
C GLY A 51 -3.61 -14.68 14.75
N PHE A 52 -3.79 -14.31 13.47
CA PHE A 52 -2.75 -13.65 12.71
C PHE A 52 -2.45 -12.26 13.30
N LYS A 53 -1.17 -12.02 13.58
CA LYS A 53 -0.66 -10.73 14.04
C LYS A 53 0.64 -10.46 13.31
N SER A 54 0.61 -9.55 12.35
CA SER A 54 1.79 -9.12 11.58
C SER A 54 2.96 -8.69 12.46
N GLY A 55 2.67 -7.98 13.55
CA GLY A 55 3.67 -7.53 14.52
C GLY A 55 4.37 -8.66 15.31
N SER A 56 3.95 -9.92 15.16
CA SER A 56 4.65 -11.08 15.75
C SER A 56 5.87 -11.48 14.94
N PHE A 57 5.91 -11.15 13.66
CA PHE A 57 7.02 -11.49 12.76
C PHE A 57 8.17 -10.49 12.87
N TYR A 58 7.90 -9.26 13.31
CA TYR A 58 8.91 -8.21 13.47
C TYR A 58 8.40 -7.10 14.39
N LYS A 59 9.33 -6.36 14.99
CA LYS A 59 9.06 -5.32 16.00
C LYS A 59 8.50 -4.02 15.42
N SER A 60 7.58 -4.07 14.47
CA SER A 60 6.90 -2.89 13.98
C SER A 60 5.44 -2.88 14.39
N ARG A 61 4.92 -1.71 14.77
CA ARG A 61 3.55 -1.51 15.27
C ARG A 61 2.66 -0.73 14.29
N GLN A 62 3.19 -0.35 13.15
CA GLN A 62 2.48 0.53 12.21
C GLN A 62 2.59 -0.07 10.82
N HIS A 63 1.65 -0.93 10.50
CA HIS A 63 1.55 -1.54 9.20
C HIS A 63 0.26 -1.11 8.54
N PRO A 64 0.33 -0.50 7.34
CA PRO A 64 -0.82 -0.42 6.46
C PRO A 64 -1.39 -1.81 6.21
N VAL A 65 -2.71 -1.91 6.07
CA VAL A 65 -3.39 -3.21 5.88
C VAL A 65 -2.87 -3.95 4.64
N GLY A 66 -2.51 -3.23 3.57
CA GLY A 66 -1.88 -3.83 2.39
C GLY A 66 -0.53 -4.49 2.70
N LEU A 67 0.29 -3.88 3.56
CA LEU A 67 1.53 -4.49 4.03
C LEU A 67 1.26 -5.73 4.90
N GLU A 68 0.28 -5.67 5.80
CA GLU A 68 -0.12 -6.84 6.60
C GLU A 68 -0.58 -8.00 5.71
N THR A 69 -1.37 -7.70 4.67
CA THR A 69 -1.83 -8.68 3.68
C THR A 69 -0.65 -9.29 2.90
N THR A 70 0.33 -8.47 2.54
CA THR A 70 1.57 -8.93 1.87
C THR A 70 2.35 -9.88 2.77
N ILE A 71 2.50 -9.56 4.05
CA ILE A 71 3.23 -10.40 5.01
C ILE A 71 2.52 -11.74 5.19
N PHE A 72 1.21 -11.70 5.34
CA PHE A 72 0.41 -12.92 5.41
C PHE A 72 0.60 -13.76 4.16
N GLY A 73 0.44 -13.18 2.97
CA GLY A 73 0.54 -13.89 1.71
C GLY A 73 1.91 -14.52 1.46
N VAL A 74 3.00 -13.81 1.76
CA VAL A 74 4.35 -14.37 1.57
C VAL A 74 4.67 -15.45 2.59
N SER A 75 4.24 -15.27 3.84
CA SER A 75 4.45 -16.29 4.89
C SER A 75 3.67 -17.56 4.58
N ASP A 76 2.44 -17.43 4.07
CA ASP A 76 1.61 -18.55 3.63
C ASP A 76 2.22 -19.26 2.41
N ALA A 77 2.71 -18.50 1.42
CA ALA A 77 3.36 -19.04 0.23
C ALA A 77 4.63 -19.85 0.58
N LEU A 78 5.47 -19.34 1.47
CA LEU A 78 6.66 -20.06 1.95
C LEU A 78 6.26 -21.34 2.70
N GLY A 79 5.28 -21.24 3.61
CA GLY A 79 4.77 -22.40 4.34
C GLY A 79 4.14 -23.44 3.42
N TYR A 80 3.34 -23.01 2.44
CA TYR A 80 2.70 -23.90 1.47
C TYR A 80 3.70 -24.60 0.55
N SER A 81 4.80 -23.92 0.18
CA SER A 81 5.84 -24.51 -0.66
C SER A 81 6.66 -25.58 0.08
N GLY A 82 6.58 -25.63 1.41
CA GLY A 82 7.39 -26.49 2.24
C GLY A 82 8.88 -26.10 2.27
N ILE A 83 9.22 -24.91 1.81
CA ILE A 83 10.60 -24.38 1.81
C ILE A 83 10.83 -23.67 3.15
N ASP A 84 11.81 -24.16 3.90
CA ASP A 84 12.39 -23.39 4.99
C ASP A 84 13.45 -22.45 4.43
N TRP A 85 13.15 -21.16 4.38
CA TRP A 85 14.03 -20.17 3.77
C TRP A 85 15.41 -20.14 4.42
N ASP A 86 15.49 -20.24 5.74
CA ASP A 86 16.75 -20.13 6.48
C ASP A 86 17.65 -21.36 6.32
N THR A 87 17.08 -22.55 6.13
CA THR A 87 17.83 -23.80 5.98
C THR A 87 18.02 -24.25 4.54
N ASP A 88 17.03 -24.04 3.68
CA ASP A 88 17.00 -24.61 2.34
C ASP A 88 17.52 -23.65 1.26
N ILE A 89 17.42 -22.34 1.49
CA ILE A 89 17.76 -21.33 0.48
C ILE A 89 18.94 -20.46 0.91
N LYS A 90 18.83 -19.81 2.05
CA LYS A 90 19.79 -18.79 2.51
C LYS A 90 21.24 -19.23 2.58
N PRO A 91 21.58 -20.49 2.94
CA PRO A 91 22.97 -20.94 2.94
C PRO A 91 23.58 -21.16 1.55
N PHE A 92 22.74 -21.28 0.51
CA PHE A 92 23.15 -21.71 -0.83
C PHE A 92 23.03 -20.62 -1.90
N VAL A 93 22.34 -19.51 -1.60
CA VAL A 93 22.10 -18.43 -2.53
C VAL A 93 22.77 -17.16 -2.05
N ASP A 94 23.51 -16.49 -2.93
CA ASP A 94 24.08 -15.18 -2.64
C ASP A 94 22.94 -14.19 -2.35
N PRO A 95 22.91 -13.51 -1.19
CA PRO A 95 21.86 -12.56 -0.86
C PRO A 95 21.63 -11.47 -1.90
N SER A 96 22.66 -11.06 -2.65
CA SER A 96 22.54 -10.06 -3.73
C SER A 96 21.81 -10.59 -4.96
N ARG A 97 21.66 -11.91 -5.08
CA ARG A 97 20.98 -12.59 -6.21
C ARG A 97 19.55 -13.04 -5.87
N VAL A 98 19.06 -12.61 -4.72
CA VAL A 98 17.64 -12.76 -4.35
C VAL A 98 16.85 -11.57 -4.88
N GLY A 99 15.70 -11.79 -5.52
CA GLY A 99 14.80 -10.74 -6.00
C GLY A 99 13.47 -10.75 -5.27
N VAL A 100 12.98 -9.59 -4.86
CA VAL A 100 11.63 -9.44 -4.31
C VAL A 100 10.92 -8.32 -5.04
N PHE A 101 9.88 -8.68 -5.79
CA PHE A 101 9.07 -7.76 -6.56
C PHE A 101 7.62 -7.85 -6.06
N SER A 102 7.23 -6.91 -5.21
CA SER A 102 5.91 -6.90 -4.59
C SER A 102 5.47 -5.48 -4.27
N GLY A 103 4.21 -5.20 -4.52
CA GLY A 103 3.62 -3.91 -4.21
C GLY A 103 2.11 -3.93 -4.31
N PRO A 104 1.43 -2.92 -3.75
CA PRO A 104 0.00 -2.75 -3.90
C PRO A 104 -0.35 -2.29 -5.33
N ALA A 105 -1.54 -2.63 -5.77
CA ALA A 105 -2.04 -2.27 -7.10
C ALA A 105 -2.29 -0.75 -7.27
N ILE A 106 -2.74 -0.09 -6.21
CA ILE A 106 -3.09 1.34 -6.20
C ILE A 106 -2.43 2.12 -5.05
N GLY A 107 -1.62 1.49 -4.24
CA GLY A 107 -0.87 2.11 -3.14
C GLY A 107 -1.37 1.77 -1.75
N GLN A 108 -0.61 2.18 -0.74
CA GLN A 108 -0.93 1.99 0.68
C GLN A 108 -1.90 3.09 1.14
N LEU A 109 -3.18 3.02 0.72
CA LEU A 109 -4.14 4.11 0.87
C LEU A 109 -4.77 4.25 2.25
N ASP A 110 -4.51 3.34 3.17
CA ASP A 110 -5.07 3.41 4.52
C ASP A 110 -4.45 4.54 5.38
N SER A 111 -4.98 4.69 6.59
CA SER A 111 -4.59 5.75 7.52
C SER A 111 -3.15 5.65 8.04
N LEU A 112 -2.50 4.51 7.92
CA LEU A 112 -1.11 4.29 8.31
C LEU A 112 -0.12 4.48 7.15
N GLY A 113 -0.62 4.55 5.92
CA GLY A 113 0.14 4.81 4.71
C GLY A 113 -0.15 6.18 4.08
N MET A 114 -0.40 6.18 2.78
CA MET A 114 -0.65 7.38 1.98
C MET A 114 -1.89 8.16 2.46
N GLY A 115 -2.96 7.45 2.83
CA GLY A 115 -4.16 8.10 3.37
C GLY A 115 -3.85 8.92 4.62
N GLY A 116 -3.05 8.38 5.54
CA GLY A 116 -2.60 9.13 6.72
C GLY A 116 -1.69 10.31 6.38
N LEU A 117 -0.80 10.14 5.40
CA LEU A 117 0.07 11.21 4.95
C LEU A 117 -0.74 12.40 4.39
N MET A 118 -1.67 12.12 3.47
CA MET A 118 -2.44 13.13 2.76
C MET A 118 -3.53 13.78 3.62
N GLN A 119 -4.19 13.01 4.47
CA GLN A 119 -5.35 13.47 5.24
C GLN A 119 -5.00 14.03 6.63
N SER A 120 -3.79 13.83 7.14
CA SER A 120 -3.42 14.24 8.51
C SER A 120 -3.73 15.71 8.79
N ARG A 121 -3.37 16.59 7.86
CA ARG A 121 -3.61 18.04 8.05
C ARG A 121 -5.09 18.41 7.97
N LEU A 122 -5.86 17.75 7.13
CA LEU A 122 -7.31 17.95 7.05
C LEU A 122 -7.98 17.55 8.36
N LYS A 123 -7.47 16.51 9.02
CA LYS A 123 -7.92 16.06 10.34
C LYS A 123 -7.32 16.85 11.51
N GLY A 124 -6.62 17.95 11.25
CA GLY A 124 -5.98 18.78 12.27
C GLY A 124 -4.81 18.09 12.98
N LYS A 125 -4.25 17.02 12.40
CA LYS A 125 -3.12 16.25 12.94
C LYS A 125 -1.85 16.54 12.17
N ARG A 126 -0.71 16.26 12.81
CA ARG A 126 0.59 16.31 12.16
C ARG A 126 0.86 14.97 11.48
N ALA A 127 1.35 15.01 10.24
CA ALA A 127 1.82 13.79 9.56
C ALA A 127 3.04 13.21 10.30
N SER A 128 3.07 11.90 10.44
CA SER A 128 4.22 11.18 10.98
C SER A 128 5.24 10.90 9.89
N SER A 129 6.54 10.90 10.23
CA SER A 129 7.59 10.45 9.31
C SER A 129 7.38 9.01 8.82
N LYS A 130 6.71 8.19 9.61
CA LYS A 130 6.37 6.81 9.24
C LYS A 130 5.35 6.73 8.11
N HIS A 131 4.40 7.68 8.02
CA HIS A 131 3.47 7.75 6.91
C HIS A 131 4.20 7.89 5.56
N LEU A 132 5.31 8.62 5.52
CA LEU A 132 6.06 8.82 4.29
C LEU A 132 6.64 7.50 3.78
N SER A 133 7.36 6.77 4.63
CA SER A 133 7.94 5.47 4.23
C SER A 133 6.87 4.41 3.97
N MET A 134 5.81 4.36 4.79
CA MET A 134 4.72 3.38 4.62
C MET A 134 3.80 3.68 3.42
N SER A 135 3.95 4.82 2.76
CA SER A 135 3.22 5.13 1.53
C SER A 135 3.96 4.74 0.24
N LEU A 136 5.21 4.32 0.33
CA LEU A 136 5.98 3.87 -0.83
C LEU A 136 5.46 2.54 -1.36
N LEU A 137 5.40 2.41 -2.67
CA LEU A 137 4.95 1.18 -3.32
C LEU A 137 5.90 0.00 -3.03
N GLU A 138 7.19 0.27 -3.01
CA GLU A 138 8.25 -0.71 -2.79
C GLU A 138 8.31 -1.21 -1.34
N MET A 139 7.64 -0.55 -0.41
CA MET A 139 7.71 -0.89 1.02
C MET A 139 7.38 -2.36 1.28
N SER A 140 6.44 -2.93 0.51
CA SER A 140 6.09 -4.35 0.61
C SER A 140 7.26 -5.26 0.24
N ALA A 141 7.95 -4.96 -0.85
CA ALA A 141 9.12 -5.72 -1.30
C ALA A 141 10.29 -5.57 -0.34
N ASP A 142 10.59 -4.35 0.09
CA ASP A 142 11.65 -4.07 1.07
C ASP A 142 11.39 -4.78 2.39
N PHE A 143 10.13 -4.81 2.81
CA PHE A 143 9.75 -5.45 4.06
C PHE A 143 9.90 -6.96 4.01
N ILE A 144 9.47 -7.61 2.93
CA ILE A 144 9.68 -9.04 2.70
C ILE A 144 11.20 -9.34 2.72
N ASN A 145 11.96 -8.58 1.94
CA ASN A 145 13.39 -8.82 1.78
C ASN A 145 14.13 -8.68 3.11
N ALA A 146 13.91 -7.59 3.85
CA ALA A 146 14.62 -7.28 5.07
C ALA A 146 14.17 -8.10 6.27
N TYR A 147 12.87 -8.30 6.46
CA TYR A 147 12.32 -8.82 7.71
C TYR A 147 11.83 -10.26 7.62
N ILE A 148 11.41 -10.73 6.45
CA ILE A 148 10.96 -12.11 6.29
C ILE A 148 12.12 -12.98 5.79
N LEU A 149 12.84 -12.54 4.75
CA LEU A 149 13.93 -13.30 4.16
C LEU A 149 15.29 -13.04 4.84
N GLY A 150 15.45 -11.89 5.51
CA GLY A 150 16.74 -11.46 6.05
C GLY A 150 17.79 -11.34 4.95
N SER A 151 17.41 -10.86 3.78
CA SER A 151 18.26 -10.71 2.59
C SER A 151 18.56 -9.24 2.31
N VAL A 152 19.51 -9.00 1.43
CA VAL A 152 19.90 -7.67 0.90
C VAL A 152 19.81 -7.63 -0.63
N GLY A 153 18.96 -8.48 -1.19
CA GLY A 153 18.79 -8.63 -2.62
C GLY A 153 18.04 -7.46 -3.28
N VAL A 154 17.73 -7.62 -4.54
CA VAL A 154 17.05 -6.61 -5.34
C VAL A 154 15.58 -6.54 -4.95
N THR A 155 15.10 -5.34 -4.67
CA THR A 155 13.68 -5.08 -4.42
C THR A 155 13.09 -4.16 -5.47
N GLY A 156 11.79 -4.23 -5.66
CA GLY A 156 11.05 -3.33 -6.55
C GLY A 156 9.56 -3.60 -6.53
N ALA A 157 8.82 -2.65 -7.07
CA ALA A 157 7.38 -2.78 -7.27
C ALA A 157 6.96 -2.08 -8.55
N ASN A 158 6.13 -2.74 -9.34
CA ASN A 158 5.37 -2.11 -10.40
C ASN A 158 3.94 -1.91 -9.95
N ALA A 159 3.35 -0.76 -10.26
CA ALA A 159 1.93 -0.52 -10.11
C ALA A 159 1.26 -0.67 -11.48
N GLY A 160 0.29 -1.54 -11.58
CA GLY A 160 -0.43 -1.82 -12.81
C GLY A 160 -1.88 -2.20 -12.56
N ALA A 161 -2.48 -1.62 -11.51
CA ALA A 161 -3.82 -1.96 -11.08
C ALA A 161 -4.00 -3.49 -10.97
N CYS A 162 -5.02 -4.06 -11.60
CA CYS A 162 -5.29 -5.51 -11.57
C CYS A 162 -4.17 -6.39 -12.18
N ALA A 163 -3.27 -5.79 -12.97
CA ALA A 163 -2.13 -6.50 -13.60
C ALA A 163 -0.83 -6.42 -12.78
N THR A 164 -0.82 -5.77 -11.65
CA THR A 164 0.38 -5.55 -10.82
C THR A 164 1.19 -6.82 -10.56
N PHE A 165 0.51 -7.91 -10.22
CA PHE A 165 1.17 -9.20 -10.01
C PHE A 165 1.94 -9.68 -11.25
N LEU A 166 1.34 -9.56 -12.43
CA LEU A 166 1.96 -10.02 -13.68
C LEU A 166 3.20 -9.19 -14.02
N TYR A 167 3.18 -7.89 -13.78
CA TYR A 167 4.35 -7.03 -13.98
C TYR A 167 5.48 -7.36 -13.00
N ASN A 168 5.16 -7.60 -11.74
CA ASN A 168 6.15 -8.02 -10.75
C ASN A 168 6.73 -9.40 -11.07
N LEU A 169 5.90 -10.32 -11.56
CA LEU A 169 6.34 -11.64 -12.01
C LEU A 169 7.26 -11.53 -13.24
N ASP A 170 6.95 -10.66 -14.20
CA ASP A 170 7.79 -10.43 -15.37
C ASP A 170 9.18 -9.90 -14.99
N LEU A 171 9.26 -8.94 -14.06
CA LEU A 171 10.53 -8.44 -13.53
C LEU A 171 11.38 -9.57 -12.93
N LEU A 172 10.78 -10.44 -12.13
CA LEU A 172 11.48 -11.57 -11.52
C LEU A 172 11.95 -12.57 -12.57
N VAL A 173 11.07 -12.96 -13.48
CA VAL A 173 11.38 -13.93 -14.54
C VAL A 173 12.51 -13.41 -15.44
N ASN A 174 12.45 -12.14 -15.83
CA ASN A 174 13.50 -11.53 -16.64
C ASN A 174 14.82 -11.45 -15.86
N GLY A 175 14.80 -11.10 -14.57
CA GLY A 175 15.98 -11.11 -13.74
C GLY A 175 16.67 -12.49 -13.66
N ILE A 176 15.89 -13.56 -13.58
CA ILE A 176 16.41 -14.94 -13.60
C ILE A 176 16.92 -15.31 -15.00
N LYS A 177 16.18 -15.03 -16.06
CA LYS A 177 16.61 -15.32 -17.44
C LYS A 177 17.90 -14.62 -17.83
N GLU A 178 18.09 -13.39 -17.33
CA GLU A 178 19.30 -12.61 -17.55
C GLU A 178 20.46 -12.98 -16.61
N ASN A 179 20.28 -14.03 -15.82
CA ASN A 179 21.27 -14.49 -14.83
C ASN A 179 21.70 -13.42 -13.82
N ARG A 180 20.81 -12.49 -13.49
CA ARG A 180 21.00 -11.48 -12.45
C ARG A 180 20.50 -11.98 -11.10
N LEU A 181 19.49 -12.84 -11.11
CA LEU A 181 18.86 -13.43 -9.93
C LEU A 181 18.87 -14.95 -10.02
N ASP A 182 18.96 -15.61 -8.89
CA ASP A 182 18.86 -17.07 -8.79
C ASP A 182 17.49 -17.50 -8.30
N ILE A 183 16.90 -16.71 -7.41
CA ILE A 183 15.59 -16.97 -6.81
C ILE A 183 14.89 -15.65 -6.45
N GLY A 184 13.60 -15.71 -6.27
CA GLY A 184 12.89 -14.56 -5.73
C GLY A 184 11.41 -14.78 -5.46
N ILE A 185 10.79 -13.73 -4.98
CA ILE A 185 9.37 -13.67 -4.70
C ILE A 185 8.74 -12.59 -5.57
N ALA A 186 7.67 -12.93 -6.25
CA ALA A 186 6.81 -11.97 -6.94
C ALA A 186 5.41 -11.99 -6.33
N GLY A 187 4.85 -10.82 -6.10
CA GLY A 187 3.55 -10.72 -5.46
C GLY A 187 2.83 -9.40 -5.71
N SER A 188 1.57 -9.38 -5.34
CA SER A 188 0.79 -8.17 -5.17
C SER A 188 -0.24 -8.43 -4.08
N ALA A 189 -0.37 -7.50 -3.17
CA ALA A 189 -1.42 -7.54 -2.17
C ALA A 189 -2.07 -6.17 -2.06
N GLU A 190 -3.37 -6.16 -2.08
CA GLU A 190 -4.17 -4.96 -1.99
C GLU A 190 -5.29 -5.13 -0.97
N SER A 191 -5.53 -4.10 -0.19
CA SER A 191 -6.59 -4.09 0.81
C SER A 191 -7.19 -2.68 0.90
N PRO A 192 -7.79 -2.18 -0.19
CA PRO A 192 -8.20 -0.80 -0.34
C PRO A 192 -9.58 -0.53 0.25
N ILE A 193 -9.81 -0.93 1.51
CA ILE A 193 -11.08 -0.66 2.21
C ILE A 193 -11.02 0.76 2.81
N THR A 194 -10.99 1.74 1.95
CA THR A 194 -11.18 3.17 2.28
C THR A 194 -12.41 3.71 1.57
N ALA A 195 -13.01 4.76 2.10
CA ALA A 195 -14.21 5.35 1.51
C ALA A 195 -13.96 5.74 0.04
N GLU A 196 -12.84 6.39 -0.22
CA GLU A 196 -12.49 6.89 -1.57
C GLU A 196 -12.34 5.77 -2.60
N VAL A 197 -11.73 4.66 -2.20
CA VAL A 197 -11.55 3.51 -3.10
C VAL A 197 -12.86 2.77 -3.29
N THR A 198 -13.63 2.59 -2.22
CA THR A 198 -14.92 1.92 -2.29
C THR A 198 -15.89 2.70 -3.18
N ASP A 199 -15.92 4.03 -3.07
CA ASP A 199 -16.73 4.89 -3.96
C ASP A 199 -16.31 4.72 -5.43
N GLY A 200 -14.99 4.68 -5.69
CA GLY A 200 -14.46 4.42 -7.03
C GLY A 200 -14.91 3.08 -7.59
N PHE A 201 -14.87 2.01 -6.79
CA PHE A 201 -15.34 0.69 -7.21
C PHE A 201 -16.86 0.63 -7.40
N VAL A 202 -17.64 1.30 -6.54
CA VAL A 202 -19.09 1.42 -6.70
C VAL A 202 -19.42 2.12 -8.02
N ALA A 203 -18.73 3.20 -8.34
CA ALA A 203 -18.92 3.92 -9.60
C ALA A 203 -18.62 3.05 -10.83
N VAL A 204 -17.57 2.22 -10.78
CA VAL A 204 -17.25 1.27 -11.86
C VAL A 204 -18.29 0.16 -11.93
N SER A 205 -18.77 -0.35 -10.82
CA SER A 205 -19.80 -1.40 -10.78
C SER A 205 -21.11 -0.95 -11.43
N TYR A 206 -21.50 0.31 -11.25
CA TYR A 206 -22.67 0.86 -11.93
C TYR A 206 -22.55 0.84 -13.46
N THR A 207 -21.37 1.02 -14.00
CA THR A 207 -21.11 0.96 -15.44
C THR A 207 -20.99 -0.47 -15.96
N HIS A 208 -20.66 -1.44 -15.11
CA HIS A 208 -20.41 -2.84 -15.49
C HIS A 208 -21.55 -3.80 -15.12
N LEU A 209 -22.59 -3.35 -14.43
CA LEU A 209 -23.78 -4.18 -14.14
C LEU A 209 -24.52 -4.71 -15.38
N THR A 210 -24.18 -4.18 -16.55
CA THR A 210 -24.75 -4.62 -17.83
C THR A 210 -23.85 -5.60 -18.59
N LEU A 211 -22.65 -5.93 -18.10
CA LEU A 211 -21.85 -6.97 -18.71
C LEU A 211 -22.42 -8.34 -18.32
N PRO A 212 -22.79 -9.17 -19.29
CA PRO A 212 -23.29 -10.51 -19.00
C PRO A 212 -22.15 -11.41 -18.55
N THR A 213 -21.79 -11.35 -17.28
CA THR A 213 -20.86 -12.30 -16.66
C THR A 213 -21.52 -13.66 -16.40
N SER A 214 -22.78 -13.82 -16.77
CA SER A 214 -23.59 -14.99 -16.52
C SER A 214 -23.60 -16.04 -17.63
N HIS A 215 -22.75 -15.89 -18.65
CA HIS A 215 -22.68 -16.84 -19.78
C HIS A 215 -21.30 -17.51 -19.93
N CYS A 216 -20.65 -17.79 -18.81
CA CYS A 216 -19.58 -18.79 -18.81
C CYS A 216 -20.08 -20.07 -18.19
#